data_291e97db6c1b241706f64e170ee3f8aa
#
_entry.id   291e97db6c1b241706f64e170ee3f8aa
#
_cell.length_a   1.000
_cell.length_b   1.000
_cell.length_c   1.000
_cell.angle_alpha   90.00
_cell.angle_beta   90.00
_cell.angle_gamma   90.00
#
_symmetry.space_group_name_H-M   'P 1'
#
loop_
_entity.id
_entity.type
_entity.pdbx_description
1 polymer ?
#
loop_
_entity_poly.entity_id
_entity_poly.type
_entity_poly.pdbx_seq_one_letter_code
_entity_poly.pdbx_strand_id
1 'polypeptide(L)'
;MPNSRLLLVIPFLALAPALAGAAEATTTAQATTTQAPATLPDWAPKPKPNVVEDRLRLEINLLWASPSTKLRVDESPTQPGTEINAEDDLGLDDSQLLPQVELTLLPGERHLIRLSRFAIDRSAAKHLEKNISFDDQDYLVGERVDSILNLTMFGLTYGYRFIRTQQAEISASFGIQIADVETNAVVRNRVVRESENGVAPLPLLGIEGRYDFSPRWSAEARVQYLTVNETDVDGSILDARLGVTWRMNPYLLFGLGYRTFQIDIDSADEDTSGFVDLTVAGPLLFVRASM
;
A
#
# COMPACT_ATOMS: atom_id res chain seq x y z
N MET A 1 -39.70 1.02 -4.28
CA MET A 1 -38.35 1.19 -4.80
C MET A 1 -37.45 1.16 -3.58
N PRO A 2 -36.83 0.05 -3.26
CA PRO A 2 -35.89 -0.04 -2.13
C PRO A 2 -34.51 0.35 -2.61
N ASN A 3 -33.87 1.27 -1.89
CA ASN A 3 -32.48 1.66 -2.08
C ASN A 3 -31.60 0.45 -1.75
N SER A 4 -31.09 -0.21 -2.76
CA SER A 4 -30.03 -1.19 -2.61
C SER A 4 -28.75 -0.43 -2.24
N ARG A 5 -28.40 -0.49 -0.94
CA ARG A 5 -27.12 0.01 -0.46
C ARG A 5 -26.11 -1.10 -0.72
N LEU A 6 -25.27 -0.94 -1.73
CA LEU A 6 -24.08 -1.75 -1.92
C LEU A 6 -23.14 -1.45 -0.76
N LEU A 7 -23.32 -2.16 0.35
CA LEU A 7 -22.35 -2.24 1.41
C LEU A 7 -21.37 -3.33 1.00
N LEU A 8 -20.20 -2.94 0.52
CA LEU A 8 -19.05 -3.83 0.41
C LEU A 8 -18.66 -4.27 1.83
N VAL A 9 -19.41 -5.21 2.38
CA VAL A 9 -19.13 -5.82 3.67
C VAL A 9 -18.14 -6.94 3.44
N ILE A 10 -16.86 -6.63 3.55
CA ILE A 10 -15.82 -7.66 3.67
C ILE A 10 -16.01 -8.30 5.04
N PRO A 11 -16.37 -9.59 5.15
CA PRO A 11 -16.55 -10.23 6.43
C PRO A 11 -15.22 -10.26 7.19
N PHE A 12 -15.23 -9.74 8.39
CA PHE A 12 -14.09 -9.71 9.30
C PHE A 12 -13.85 -11.14 9.81
N LEU A 13 -12.90 -11.85 9.20
CA LEU A 13 -12.43 -13.13 9.73
C LEU A 13 -11.53 -12.86 10.93
N ALA A 14 -12.04 -13.11 12.13
CA ALA A 14 -11.29 -13.06 13.37
C ALA A 14 -10.31 -14.24 13.40
N LEU A 15 -9.07 -14.00 12.99
CA LEU A 15 -7.98 -14.96 13.14
C LEU A 15 -7.54 -14.99 14.60
N ALA A 16 -8.05 -15.91 15.39
CA ALA A 16 -7.59 -16.17 16.75
C ALA A 16 -6.22 -16.87 16.68
N PRO A 17 -5.17 -16.36 17.38
CA PRO A 17 -3.90 -17.07 17.44
C PRO A 17 -4.02 -18.27 18.39
N ALA A 18 -3.86 -19.46 17.85
CA ALA A 18 -3.62 -20.66 18.66
C ALA A 18 -2.18 -20.61 19.20
N LEU A 19 -2.02 -20.15 20.43
CA LEU A 19 -0.79 -20.31 21.19
C LEU A 19 -0.78 -21.69 21.82
N ALA A 20 0.06 -22.58 21.32
CA ALA A 20 0.36 -23.84 21.97
C ALA A 20 1.87 -24.04 22.06
N GLY A 21 2.35 -24.30 23.28
CA GLY A 21 3.56 -25.04 23.57
C GLY A 21 4.77 -24.23 24.04
N ALA A 22 4.82 -23.95 25.34
CA ALA A 22 6.06 -23.61 26.03
C ALA A 22 6.92 -24.87 26.17
N ALA A 23 8.10 -24.85 25.58
CA ALA A 23 9.17 -25.81 25.92
C ALA A 23 10.15 -25.09 26.85
N GLU A 24 10.24 -25.59 28.09
CA GLU A 24 11.25 -25.16 29.07
C GLU A 24 12.65 -25.62 28.62
N ALA A 25 13.51 -24.66 28.31
CA ALA A 25 14.93 -24.93 28.10
C ALA A 25 15.71 -24.54 29.36
N THR A 26 16.28 -25.53 29.99
CA THR A 26 17.16 -25.42 31.17
C THR A 26 18.42 -24.65 30.80
N THR A 27 18.59 -23.48 31.37
CA THR A 27 19.77 -22.62 31.15
C THR A 27 20.90 -23.05 32.07
N THR A 28 21.95 -23.61 31.49
CA THR A 28 23.25 -23.79 32.16
C THR A 28 24.01 -22.48 32.07
N ALA A 29 24.21 -21.81 33.19
CA ALA A 29 24.98 -20.57 33.28
C ALA A 29 26.46 -20.86 33.06
N GLN A 30 27.03 -20.49 31.92
CA GLN A 30 28.47 -20.36 31.73
C GLN A 30 28.88 -18.93 32.06
N ALA A 31 29.82 -18.83 33.02
CA ALA A 31 30.46 -17.57 33.41
C ALA A 31 31.26 -17.02 32.21
N THR A 32 30.76 -15.96 31.60
CA THR A 32 31.47 -15.24 30.54
C THR A 32 32.40 -14.23 31.17
N THR A 33 33.71 -14.46 31.06
CA THR A 33 34.76 -13.50 31.39
C THR A 33 34.56 -12.24 30.56
N THR A 34 34.23 -11.12 31.19
CA THR A 34 34.10 -9.81 30.56
C THR A 34 35.48 -9.35 30.08
N GLN A 35 35.80 -9.57 28.83
CA GLN A 35 36.97 -9.00 28.17
C GLN A 35 36.67 -7.53 27.89
N ALA A 36 37.52 -6.61 28.37
CA ALA A 36 37.41 -5.18 28.09
C ALA A 36 37.39 -4.96 26.57
N PRO A 37 36.54 -4.04 26.04
CA PRO A 37 36.47 -3.80 24.62
C PRO A 37 37.83 -3.35 24.09
N ALA A 38 38.38 -4.12 23.15
CA ALA A 38 39.60 -3.77 22.44
C ALA A 38 39.42 -2.42 21.76
N THR A 39 40.21 -1.43 22.10
CA THR A 39 40.26 -0.14 21.39
C THR A 39 40.68 -0.40 19.95
N LEU A 40 39.77 -0.10 19.00
CA LEU A 40 40.04 -0.23 17.58
C LEU A 40 41.22 0.67 17.20
N PRO A 41 42.17 0.19 16.36
CA PRO A 41 43.27 1.00 15.88
C PRO A 41 42.75 2.21 15.07
N ASP A 42 43.48 3.32 15.06
CA ASP A 42 43.09 4.59 14.40
C ASP A 42 42.79 4.50 12.89
N TRP A 43 43.26 3.45 12.22
CA TRP A 43 42.94 3.16 10.82
C TRP A 43 41.66 2.37 10.64
N ALA A 44 41.06 1.83 11.68
CA ALA A 44 39.79 1.12 11.57
C ALA A 44 38.70 2.11 11.17
N PRO A 45 37.83 1.76 10.24
CA PRO A 45 36.69 2.62 9.88
C PRO A 45 35.92 2.96 11.15
N LYS A 46 35.87 4.25 11.49
CA LYS A 46 35.08 4.69 12.64
C LYS A 46 33.66 4.16 12.48
N PRO A 47 33.05 3.63 13.55
CA PRO A 47 31.67 3.18 13.50
C PRO A 47 30.83 4.30 12.89
N LYS A 48 30.09 3.99 11.83
CA LYS A 48 29.16 4.94 11.21
C LYS A 48 28.18 5.40 12.30
N PRO A 49 27.78 6.68 12.32
CA PRO A 49 26.63 7.08 13.12
C PRO A 49 25.47 6.16 12.72
N ASN A 50 25.05 5.32 13.65
CA ASN A 50 24.04 4.32 13.41
C ASN A 50 22.73 5.03 13.05
N VAL A 51 22.17 4.74 11.89
CA VAL A 51 20.77 5.04 11.52
C VAL A 51 19.77 4.51 12.57
N VAL A 52 20.27 3.70 13.44
CA VAL A 52 19.59 2.94 14.47
C VAL A 52 19.27 3.75 15.73
N GLU A 53 19.88 4.91 15.90
CA GLU A 53 19.57 5.81 17.02
C GLU A 53 18.38 6.73 16.73
N ASP A 54 17.92 6.77 15.46
CA ASP A 54 16.76 7.54 15.09
C ASP A 54 15.52 7.00 15.80
N ARG A 55 14.83 7.82 16.56
CA ARG A 55 13.56 7.49 17.22
C ARG A 55 12.34 7.86 16.40
N LEU A 56 12.53 8.81 15.50
CA LEU A 56 11.48 9.35 14.65
C LEU A 56 12.02 9.54 13.23
N ARG A 57 11.24 9.12 12.23
CA ARG A 57 11.52 9.37 10.82
C ARG A 57 10.28 9.95 10.16
N LEU A 58 10.42 11.09 9.53
CA LEU A 58 9.41 11.68 8.67
C LEU A 58 9.89 11.56 7.23
N GLU A 59 9.09 10.94 6.38
CA GLU A 59 9.38 10.77 4.96
C GLU A 59 8.29 11.40 4.11
N ILE A 60 8.70 12.20 3.12
CA ILE A 60 7.85 12.75 2.08
C ILE A 60 8.26 12.10 0.78
N ASN A 61 7.30 11.50 0.11
CA ASN A 61 7.45 10.77 -1.14
C ASN A 61 6.71 11.50 -2.26
N LEU A 62 7.31 11.53 -3.44
CA LEU A 62 6.71 11.98 -4.70
C LEU A 62 6.76 10.80 -5.66
N LEU A 63 5.61 10.21 -5.95
CA LEU A 63 5.45 9.09 -6.89
C LEU A 63 4.94 9.64 -8.22
N TRP A 64 5.72 9.50 -9.31
CA TRP A 64 5.20 9.67 -10.67
C TRP A 64 4.47 8.38 -11.05
N ALA A 65 3.20 8.35 -10.76
CA ALA A 65 2.38 7.18 -10.93
C ALA A 65 1.82 7.08 -12.36
N SER A 66 1.78 5.86 -12.86
CA SER A 66 0.97 5.48 -14.02
C SER A 66 -0.14 4.56 -13.51
N PRO A 67 -1.32 5.10 -13.19
CA PRO A 67 -2.48 4.31 -12.82
C PRO A 67 -3.01 3.53 -14.01
N SER A 68 -3.46 2.31 -13.77
CA SER A 68 -4.24 1.49 -14.70
C SER A 68 -5.38 0.87 -13.93
N THR A 69 -6.61 1.13 -14.37
CA THR A 69 -7.82 0.74 -13.66
C THR A 69 -8.77 0.01 -14.59
N LYS A 70 -9.05 -1.25 -14.27
CA LYS A 70 -10.11 -2.01 -14.96
C LYS A 70 -11.15 -2.40 -13.94
N LEU A 71 -12.38 -2.29 -14.32
CA LEU A 71 -13.51 -2.66 -13.48
C LEU A 71 -14.67 -3.18 -14.31
N ARG A 72 -15.46 -4.05 -13.70
CA ARG A 72 -16.73 -4.53 -14.23
C ARG A 72 -17.67 -4.76 -13.06
N VAL A 73 -18.87 -4.29 -13.17
CA VAL A 73 -19.98 -4.63 -12.29
C VAL A 73 -21.04 -5.34 -13.11
N ASP A 74 -21.46 -6.50 -12.66
CA ASP A 74 -22.39 -7.36 -13.35
C ASP A 74 -23.81 -7.09 -12.83
N GLU A 75 -24.81 -7.13 -13.69
CA GLU A 75 -26.22 -7.05 -13.30
C GLU A 75 -26.66 -8.29 -12.51
N SER A 76 -26.04 -9.43 -12.85
CA SER A 76 -26.20 -10.71 -12.16
C SER A 76 -25.06 -11.66 -12.56
N PRO A 77 -24.81 -12.77 -11.82
CA PRO A 77 -23.78 -13.77 -12.19
C PRO A 77 -23.95 -14.37 -13.60
N THR A 78 -25.15 -14.28 -14.17
CA THR A 78 -25.45 -14.79 -15.51
C THR A 78 -25.48 -13.69 -16.58
N GLN A 79 -25.39 -12.44 -16.20
CA GLN A 79 -25.50 -11.27 -17.06
C GLN A 79 -24.33 -10.31 -16.78
N PRO A 80 -23.15 -10.60 -17.41
CA PRO A 80 -21.96 -9.82 -17.15
C PRO A 80 -22.11 -8.40 -17.68
N GLY A 81 -21.68 -7.42 -16.89
CA GLY A 81 -21.55 -6.03 -17.27
C GLY A 81 -20.42 -5.80 -18.27
N THR A 82 -20.25 -4.58 -18.68
CA THR A 82 -19.17 -4.19 -19.59
C THR A 82 -17.87 -4.00 -18.82
N GLU A 83 -16.77 -4.62 -19.28
CA GLU A 83 -15.45 -4.29 -18.81
C GLU A 83 -15.10 -2.84 -19.20
N ILE A 84 -14.76 -2.03 -18.21
CA ILE A 84 -14.42 -0.62 -18.32
C ILE A 84 -12.94 -0.44 -18.00
N ASN A 85 -12.20 0.14 -18.93
CA ASN A 85 -10.89 0.69 -18.66
C ASN A 85 -11.07 2.18 -18.34
N ALA A 86 -10.74 2.58 -17.10
CA ALA A 86 -11.04 3.93 -16.63
C ALA A 86 -10.24 5.01 -17.39
N GLU A 87 -9.05 4.69 -17.84
CA GLU A 87 -8.18 5.58 -18.62
C GLU A 87 -8.67 5.69 -20.06
N ASP A 88 -8.90 4.55 -20.74
CA ASP A 88 -9.28 4.52 -22.15
C ASP A 88 -10.75 4.85 -22.38
N ASP A 89 -11.66 4.31 -21.57
CA ASP A 89 -13.11 4.45 -21.79
C ASP A 89 -13.67 5.73 -21.15
N LEU A 90 -13.21 6.07 -19.92
CA LEU A 90 -13.71 7.24 -19.19
C LEU A 90 -12.78 8.45 -19.32
N GLY A 91 -11.55 8.27 -19.83
CA GLY A 91 -10.58 9.33 -20.05
C GLY A 91 -9.92 9.85 -18.77
N LEU A 92 -9.86 9.04 -17.72
CA LEU A 92 -9.10 9.40 -16.52
C LEU A 92 -7.60 9.45 -16.84
N ASP A 93 -6.87 10.37 -16.15
CA ASP A 93 -5.45 10.55 -16.38
C ASP A 93 -4.67 9.25 -16.14
N ASP A 94 -3.84 8.87 -17.10
CA ASP A 94 -2.93 7.72 -17.08
C ASP A 94 -1.57 8.02 -16.41
N SER A 95 -1.37 9.26 -15.98
CA SER A 95 -0.13 9.74 -15.36
C SER A 95 -0.42 10.84 -14.34
N GLN A 96 0.04 10.65 -13.10
CA GLN A 96 -0.20 11.60 -12.01
C GLN A 96 0.98 11.66 -11.04
N LEU A 97 1.27 12.86 -10.52
CA LEU A 97 2.22 13.04 -9.42
C LEU A 97 1.49 12.90 -8.09
N LEU A 98 1.82 11.87 -7.31
CA LEU A 98 1.16 11.53 -6.06
C LEU A 98 2.07 11.80 -4.86
N PRO A 99 1.78 12.82 -4.05
CA PRO A 99 2.47 13.05 -2.80
C PRO A 99 2.01 12.05 -1.73
N GLN A 100 2.98 11.52 -0.97
CA GLN A 100 2.73 10.58 0.13
C GLN A 100 3.54 11.00 1.34
N VAL A 101 3.02 10.75 2.53
CA VAL A 101 3.69 11.04 3.80
C VAL A 101 3.74 9.79 4.65
N GLU A 102 4.92 9.49 5.20
CA GLU A 102 5.11 8.41 6.16
C GLU A 102 5.80 8.94 7.42
N LEU A 103 5.23 8.63 8.58
CA LEU A 103 5.82 8.90 9.88
C LEU A 103 6.15 7.56 10.54
N THR A 104 7.44 7.31 10.84
CA THR A 104 7.88 6.09 11.50
C THR A 104 8.44 6.42 12.89
N LEU A 105 7.85 5.82 13.91
CA LEU A 105 8.33 5.80 15.26
C LEU A 105 9.16 4.51 15.48
N LEU A 106 10.26 4.62 16.19
CA LEU A 106 11.18 3.51 16.47
C LEU A 106 11.31 3.34 18.00
N PRO A 107 10.27 2.77 18.65
CA PRO A 107 10.32 2.54 20.10
C PRO A 107 11.31 1.41 20.41
N GLY A 108 12.45 1.79 20.99
CA GLY A 108 13.54 0.88 21.27
C GLY A 108 14.30 0.45 20.01
N GLU A 109 15.01 -0.67 20.13
CA GLU A 109 15.97 -1.09 19.09
C GLU A 109 15.36 -1.97 17.99
N ARG A 110 14.25 -2.65 18.27
CA ARG A 110 13.71 -3.69 17.40
C ARG A 110 12.32 -3.41 16.86
N HIS A 111 11.60 -2.45 17.41
CA HIS A 111 10.22 -2.18 17.03
C HIS A 111 10.16 -0.97 16.10
N LEU A 112 9.19 -0.97 15.21
CA LEU A 112 8.80 0.18 14.40
C LEU A 112 7.28 0.28 14.35
N ILE A 113 6.78 1.51 14.35
CA ILE A 113 5.38 1.84 14.13
C ILE A 113 5.37 2.89 13.03
N ARG A 114 4.67 2.62 11.93
CA ARG A 114 4.57 3.52 10.78
C ARG A 114 3.13 3.94 10.56
N LEU A 115 2.95 5.23 10.41
CA LEU A 115 1.73 5.85 9.92
C LEU A 115 2.00 6.33 8.50
N SER A 116 1.09 6.07 7.58
CA SER A 116 1.20 6.51 6.19
C SER A 116 -0.12 7.10 5.68
N ARG A 117 -0.02 8.05 4.78
CA ARG A 117 -1.14 8.58 4.01
C ARG A 117 -0.76 8.66 2.55
N PHE A 118 -1.69 8.18 1.71
CA PHE A 118 -1.60 8.19 0.26
C PHE A 118 -2.97 8.56 -0.30
N ALA A 119 -3.02 9.36 -1.34
CA ALA A 119 -4.28 9.73 -1.99
C ALA A 119 -4.09 9.81 -3.51
N ILE A 120 -5.12 9.37 -4.23
CA ILE A 120 -5.28 9.49 -5.68
C ILE A 120 -6.61 10.19 -5.92
N ASP A 121 -6.58 11.33 -6.58
CA ASP A 121 -7.77 12.07 -6.96
C ASP A 121 -7.76 12.20 -8.49
N ARG A 122 -8.75 11.58 -9.17
CA ARG A 122 -8.85 11.61 -10.62
C ARG A 122 -10.25 12.02 -11.05
N SER A 123 -10.33 12.85 -12.07
CA SER A 123 -11.59 13.25 -12.68
C SER A 123 -11.42 13.45 -14.17
N ALA A 124 -12.45 13.06 -14.92
CA ALA A 124 -12.48 13.24 -16.36
C ALA A 124 -13.90 13.53 -16.88
N ALA A 125 -13.96 14.03 -18.10
CA ALA A 125 -15.20 14.23 -18.83
C ALA A 125 -14.98 13.79 -20.28
N LYS A 126 -15.56 12.66 -20.66
CA LYS A 126 -15.37 12.06 -21.98
C LYS A 126 -16.71 11.71 -22.63
N HIS A 127 -16.75 11.76 -23.97
CA HIS A 127 -17.83 11.15 -24.73
C HIS A 127 -17.52 9.66 -24.93
N LEU A 128 -18.48 8.80 -24.59
CA LEU A 128 -18.31 7.36 -24.69
C LEU A 128 -18.16 6.94 -26.16
N GLU A 129 -17.20 6.08 -26.43
CA GLU A 129 -16.94 5.50 -27.75
C GLU A 129 -17.64 4.16 -27.96
N LYS A 130 -18.14 3.55 -26.88
CA LYS A 130 -18.91 2.29 -26.87
C LYS A 130 -20.08 2.41 -25.89
N ASN A 131 -21.05 1.51 -26.00
CA ASN A 131 -22.07 1.36 -24.97
C ASN A 131 -21.42 0.69 -23.74
N ILE A 132 -21.76 1.18 -22.56
CA ILE A 132 -21.28 0.64 -21.28
C ILE A 132 -22.53 0.25 -20.48
N SER A 133 -22.59 -1.01 -20.05
CA SER A 133 -23.55 -1.49 -19.06
C SER A 133 -22.81 -1.63 -17.72
N PHE A 134 -23.29 -0.92 -16.73
CA PHE A 134 -22.68 -0.88 -15.40
C PHE A 134 -23.82 -0.93 -14.37
N ASP A 135 -23.83 -2.00 -13.56
CA ASP A 135 -24.95 -2.29 -12.71
C ASP A 135 -26.26 -2.33 -13.54
N ASP A 136 -27.33 -1.81 -13.05
CA ASP A 136 -28.65 -1.73 -13.74
C ASP A 136 -28.77 -0.57 -14.76
N GLN A 137 -27.63 0.07 -15.14
CA GLN A 137 -27.65 1.26 -16.00
C GLN A 137 -26.89 1.07 -17.32
N ASP A 138 -27.53 1.46 -18.42
CA ASP A 138 -26.93 1.51 -19.76
C ASP A 138 -26.50 2.94 -20.10
N TYR A 139 -25.23 3.12 -20.42
CA TYR A 139 -24.64 4.35 -20.93
C TYR A 139 -24.40 4.19 -22.44
N LEU A 140 -24.98 5.05 -23.23
CA LEU A 140 -24.95 4.91 -24.69
C LEU A 140 -23.73 5.61 -25.30
N VAL A 141 -23.25 5.06 -26.43
CA VAL A 141 -22.23 5.67 -27.25
C VAL A 141 -22.61 7.12 -27.61
N GLY A 142 -21.61 8.04 -27.47
CA GLY A 142 -21.82 9.48 -27.73
C GLY A 142 -22.35 10.26 -26.51
N GLU A 143 -22.79 9.62 -25.44
CA GLU A 143 -23.12 10.32 -24.19
C GLU A 143 -21.88 10.87 -23.53
N ARG A 144 -21.98 12.05 -22.92
CA ARG A 144 -20.91 12.64 -22.14
C ARG A 144 -21.04 12.21 -20.69
N VAL A 145 -20.01 11.51 -20.20
CA VAL A 145 -19.90 11.09 -18.81
C VAL A 145 -18.84 11.95 -18.14
N ASP A 146 -19.21 12.56 -17.02
CA ASP A 146 -18.28 13.20 -16.09
C ASP A 146 -18.00 12.19 -14.97
N SER A 147 -16.75 11.70 -14.86
CA SER A 147 -16.32 10.64 -13.95
C SER A 147 -15.38 11.19 -12.89
N ILE A 148 -15.52 10.73 -11.64
CA ILE A 148 -14.63 11.00 -10.51
C ILE A 148 -14.25 9.67 -9.88
N LEU A 149 -12.97 9.48 -9.61
CA LEU A 149 -12.43 8.35 -8.87
C LEU A 149 -11.40 8.86 -7.88
N ASN A 150 -11.77 8.89 -6.61
CA ASN A 150 -10.91 9.29 -5.51
C ASN A 150 -10.63 8.09 -4.61
N LEU A 151 -9.36 7.88 -4.28
CA LEU A 151 -8.91 6.84 -3.36
C LEU A 151 -8.02 7.48 -2.31
N THR A 152 -8.42 7.46 -1.05
CA THR A 152 -7.57 7.86 0.07
C THR A 152 -7.24 6.66 0.95
N MET A 153 -5.96 6.47 1.25
CA MET A 153 -5.48 5.37 2.07
C MET A 153 -4.75 5.90 3.29
N PHE A 154 -5.13 5.38 4.46
CA PHE A 154 -4.43 5.58 5.73
C PHE A 154 -3.88 4.25 6.21
N GLY A 155 -2.59 4.19 6.48
CA GLY A 155 -1.92 2.98 6.94
C GLY A 155 -1.39 3.12 8.36
N LEU A 156 -1.57 2.05 9.15
CA LEU A 156 -0.87 1.81 10.41
C LEU A 156 -0.14 0.49 10.29
N THR A 157 1.19 0.50 10.42
CA THR A 157 2.03 -0.70 10.33
C THR A 157 2.88 -0.83 11.57
N TYR A 158 2.86 -2.01 12.16
CA TYR A 158 3.83 -2.43 13.18
C TYR A 158 4.85 -3.37 12.55
N GLY A 159 6.13 -3.19 12.87
CA GLY A 159 7.20 -4.06 12.41
C GLY A 159 8.18 -4.44 13.52
N TYR A 160 8.78 -5.62 13.34
CA TYR A 160 9.80 -6.14 14.22
C TYR A 160 11.08 -6.43 13.43
N ARG A 161 12.19 -5.77 13.83
CA ARG A 161 13.51 -5.91 13.20
C ARG A 161 14.23 -7.11 13.81
N PHE A 162 14.16 -8.26 13.13
CA PHE A 162 14.78 -9.49 13.61
C PHE A 162 16.25 -9.63 13.22
N ILE A 163 16.69 -9.00 12.12
CA ILE A 163 18.10 -8.84 11.77
C ILE A 163 18.45 -7.37 11.86
N ARG A 164 19.50 -7.08 12.61
CA ARG A 164 20.05 -5.75 12.77
C ARG A 164 21.54 -5.84 12.97
N THR A 165 22.27 -5.51 11.92
CA THR A 165 23.74 -5.43 11.91
C THR A 165 24.17 -4.00 11.58
N GLN A 166 25.46 -3.75 11.52
CA GLN A 166 25.98 -2.45 11.10
C GLN A 166 25.70 -2.12 9.62
N GLN A 167 25.42 -3.14 8.79
CA GLN A 167 25.26 -3.00 7.36
C GLN A 167 23.88 -3.42 6.85
N ALA A 168 23.16 -4.25 7.60
CA ALA A 168 21.89 -4.81 7.16
C ALA A 168 20.83 -4.76 8.26
N GLU A 169 19.63 -4.43 7.88
CA GLU A 169 18.43 -4.46 8.71
C GLU A 169 17.34 -5.21 7.95
N ILE A 170 16.70 -6.20 8.59
CA ILE A 170 15.54 -6.91 8.03
C ILE A 170 14.47 -6.96 9.10
N SER A 171 13.25 -6.61 8.71
CA SER A 171 12.08 -6.60 9.57
C SER A 171 10.90 -7.31 8.91
N ALA A 172 10.09 -7.97 9.73
CA ALA A 172 8.76 -8.41 9.37
C ALA A 172 7.76 -7.36 9.87
N SER A 173 6.70 -7.15 9.13
CA SER A 173 5.68 -6.18 9.47
C SER A 173 4.26 -6.73 9.29
N PHE A 174 3.36 -6.19 10.11
CA PHE A 174 1.92 -6.34 9.98
C PHE A 174 1.31 -4.95 9.96
N GLY A 175 0.45 -4.68 9.00
CA GLY A 175 -0.21 -3.39 8.84
C GLY A 175 -1.71 -3.54 8.60
N ILE A 176 -2.44 -2.48 8.87
CA ILE A 176 -3.82 -2.29 8.45
C ILE A 176 -3.83 -1.00 7.64
N GLN A 177 -4.33 -1.08 6.41
CA GLN A 177 -4.62 0.07 5.58
C GLN A 177 -6.13 0.26 5.52
N ILE A 178 -6.59 1.47 5.72
CA ILE A 178 -7.97 1.87 5.56
C ILE A 178 -8.06 2.57 4.22
N ALA A 179 -8.75 1.95 3.27
CA ALA A 179 -9.05 2.52 1.97
C ALA A 179 -10.42 3.19 2.02
N ASP A 180 -10.48 4.45 1.64
CA ASP A 180 -11.69 5.25 1.46
C ASP A 180 -11.80 5.55 -0.03
N VAL A 181 -12.82 4.98 -0.68
CA VAL A 181 -13.05 5.07 -2.12
C VAL A 181 -14.30 5.87 -2.37
N GLU A 182 -14.20 6.89 -3.19
CA GLU A 182 -15.34 7.67 -3.69
C GLU A 182 -15.36 7.58 -5.21
N THR A 183 -16.45 7.04 -5.75
CA THR A 183 -16.70 6.98 -7.20
C THR A 183 -17.95 7.76 -7.54
N ASN A 184 -17.90 8.53 -8.62
CA ASN A 184 -19.01 9.28 -9.13
C ASN A 184 -19.03 9.21 -10.66
N ALA A 185 -20.17 8.85 -11.26
CA ALA A 185 -20.41 8.94 -12.70
C ALA A 185 -21.70 9.72 -12.95
N VAL A 186 -21.61 10.80 -13.71
CA VAL A 186 -22.74 11.68 -14.01
C VAL A 186 -22.90 11.84 -15.51
N VAL A 187 -24.05 11.47 -16.05
CA VAL A 187 -24.44 11.76 -17.44
C VAL A 187 -25.20 13.08 -17.49
N ARG A 188 -24.68 14.07 -18.19
CA ARG A 188 -25.25 15.43 -18.21
C ARG A 188 -26.67 15.52 -18.82
N ASN A 189 -27.03 14.59 -19.68
CA ASN A 189 -28.32 14.63 -20.40
C ASN A 189 -29.43 13.80 -19.75
N ARG A 190 -29.09 13.00 -18.75
CA ARG A 190 -30.03 12.22 -17.92
C ARG A 190 -29.63 12.48 -16.45
N VAL A 191 -30.61 12.54 -15.55
CA VAL A 191 -30.35 12.69 -14.12
C VAL A 191 -30.00 11.31 -13.55
N VAL A 192 -28.93 10.72 -14.05
CA VAL A 192 -28.34 9.51 -13.47
C VAL A 192 -27.15 9.97 -12.66
N ARG A 193 -27.20 9.72 -11.36
CA ARG A 193 -26.10 9.95 -10.42
C ARG A 193 -25.92 8.67 -9.66
N GLU A 194 -24.81 8.02 -9.90
CA GLU A 194 -24.32 6.97 -9.02
C GLU A 194 -23.14 7.51 -8.22
N SER A 195 -23.25 7.40 -6.92
CA SER A 195 -22.25 7.81 -5.98
C SER A 195 -22.10 6.71 -4.94
N GLU A 196 -20.96 6.06 -4.94
CA GLU A 196 -20.63 5.06 -3.94
C GLU A 196 -19.44 5.50 -3.10
N ASN A 197 -19.59 5.30 -1.79
CA ASN A 197 -18.54 5.53 -0.81
C ASN A 197 -18.31 4.23 -0.04
N GLY A 198 -17.11 3.72 -0.09
CA GLY A 198 -16.74 2.49 0.62
C GLY A 198 -15.51 2.69 1.49
N VAL A 199 -15.56 2.16 2.71
CA VAL A 199 -14.40 2.11 3.60
C VAL A 199 -14.05 0.66 3.88
N ALA A 200 -12.85 0.24 3.48
CA ALA A 200 -12.39 -1.13 3.66
C ALA A 200 -11.08 -1.19 4.47
N PRO A 201 -11.03 -1.93 5.59
CA PRO A 201 -9.79 -2.24 6.27
C PRO A 201 -9.07 -3.39 5.56
N LEU A 202 -7.81 -3.15 5.18
CA LEU A 202 -6.97 -4.08 4.42
C LEU A 202 -5.77 -4.49 5.28
N PRO A 203 -5.78 -5.68 5.91
CA PRO A 203 -4.63 -6.16 6.67
C PRO A 203 -3.53 -6.63 5.71
N LEU A 204 -2.28 -6.21 5.97
CA LEU A 204 -1.12 -6.54 5.13
C LEU A 204 -0.01 -7.16 5.97
N LEU A 205 0.59 -8.23 5.46
CA LEU A 205 1.82 -8.81 5.99
C LEU A 205 2.99 -8.38 5.12
N GLY A 206 4.12 -8.06 5.72
CA GLY A 206 5.25 -7.55 4.95
C GLY A 206 6.61 -7.94 5.48
N ILE A 207 7.57 -7.76 4.59
CA ILE A 207 9.00 -7.84 4.88
C ILE A 207 9.67 -6.58 4.35
N GLU A 208 10.60 -6.04 5.13
CA GLU A 208 11.38 -4.87 4.77
C GLU A 208 12.86 -5.16 4.98
N GLY A 209 13.68 -4.71 4.05
CA GLY A 209 15.12 -4.86 4.12
C GLY A 209 15.83 -3.56 3.80
N ARG A 210 16.95 -3.34 4.45
CA ARG A 210 17.89 -2.27 4.15
C ARG A 210 19.30 -2.81 4.20
N TYR A 211 20.12 -2.40 3.23
CA TYR A 211 21.54 -2.74 3.16
C TYR A 211 22.40 -1.51 2.89
N ASP A 212 23.31 -1.19 3.82
CA ASP A 212 24.25 -0.09 3.72
C ASP A 212 25.53 -0.55 3.04
N PHE A 213 25.68 -0.32 1.73
CA PHE A 213 26.89 -0.70 0.99
C PHE A 213 28.00 0.36 1.09
N SER A 214 27.70 1.53 1.63
CA SER A 214 28.71 2.54 1.97
C SER A 214 28.20 3.43 3.14
N PRO A 215 29.06 4.29 3.73
CA PRO A 215 28.65 5.22 4.78
C PRO A 215 27.52 6.17 4.40
N ARG A 216 27.34 6.42 3.12
CA ARG A 216 26.35 7.38 2.59
C ARG A 216 25.30 6.75 1.71
N TRP A 217 25.49 5.53 1.23
CA TRP A 217 24.60 4.90 0.29
C TRP A 217 24.01 3.61 0.85
N SER A 218 22.71 3.44 0.68
CA SER A 218 21.99 2.23 1.06
C SER A 218 21.01 1.83 -0.03
N ALA A 219 20.67 0.54 -0.07
CA ALA A 219 19.53 0.01 -0.80
C ALA A 219 18.42 -0.34 0.19
N GLU A 220 17.18 -0.08 -0.15
CA GLU A 220 16.00 -0.38 0.65
C GLU A 220 14.97 -1.13 -0.20
N ALA A 221 14.34 -2.15 0.38
CA ALA A 221 13.24 -2.86 -0.24
C ALA A 221 12.14 -3.10 0.79
N ARG A 222 10.88 -3.01 0.36
CA ARG A 222 9.69 -3.31 1.16
C ARG A 222 8.69 -4.03 0.26
N VAL A 223 8.12 -5.10 0.78
CA VAL A 223 7.00 -5.80 0.15
C VAL A 223 5.96 -6.07 1.22
N GLN A 224 4.72 -5.69 0.97
CA GLN A 224 3.56 -6.00 1.80
C GLN A 224 2.52 -6.68 0.91
N TYR A 225 1.91 -7.73 1.40
CA TYR A 225 1.00 -8.55 0.62
C TYR A 225 -0.15 -9.05 1.48
N LEU A 226 -1.31 -9.19 0.86
CA LEU A 226 -2.47 -9.88 1.36
C LEU A 226 -3.08 -10.69 0.23
N THR A 227 -3.60 -11.85 0.55
CA THR A 227 -4.54 -12.58 -0.30
C THR A 227 -5.70 -13.06 0.56
N VAL A 228 -6.90 -12.98 0.02
CA VAL A 228 -8.14 -13.47 0.60
C VAL A 228 -8.78 -14.36 -0.44
N ASN A 229 -9.15 -15.59 -0.04
CA ASN A 229 -9.88 -16.52 -0.88
C ASN A 229 -11.05 -17.03 -0.04
N GLU A 230 -12.21 -16.49 -0.26
CA GLU A 230 -13.46 -16.92 0.34
C GLU A 230 -14.40 -17.46 -0.74
N THR A 231 -15.54 -18.04 -0.36
CA THR A 231 -16.42 -18.75 -1.29
C THR A 231 -16.89 -17.86 -2.45
N ASP A 232 -17.10 -16.57 -2.18
CA ASP A 232 -17.71 -15.64 -3.11
C ASP A 232 -16.82 -14.42 -3.45
N VAL A 233 -15.64 -14.29 -2.77
CA VAL A 233 -14.70 -13.18 -2.96
C VAL A 233 -13.27 -13.66 -2.98
N ASP A 234 -12.58 -13.46 -4.08
CA ASP A 234 -11.15 -13.62 -4.22
C ASP A 234 -10.49 -12.25 -4.32
N GLY A 235 -9.42 -12.02 -3.56
CA GLY A 235 -8.73 -10.75 -3.60
C GLY A 235 -7.26 -10.83 -3.26
N SER A 236 -6.48 -9.95 -3.87
CA SER A 236 -5.08 -9.76 -3.52
C SER A 236 -4.68 -8.30 -3.50
N ILE A 237 -3.74 -7.97 -2.62
CA ILE A 237 -3.16 -6.64 -2.51
C ILE A 237 -1.66 -6.78 -2.41
N LEU A 238 -0.94 -6.05 -3.25
CA LEU A 238 0.52 -5.97 -3.25
C LEU A 238 0.96 -4.51 -3.15
N ASP A 239 1.80 -4.18 -2.16
CA ASP A 239 2.54 -2.93 -2.08
C ASP A 239 4.03 -3.24 -2.03
N ALA A 240 4.74 -2.97 -3.12
CA ALA A 240 6.17 -3.23 -3.23
C ALA A 240 6.92 -1.95 -3.58
N ARG A 241 8.07 -1.76 -2.91
CA ARG A 241 8.96 -0.62 -3.09
C ARG A 241 10.41 -1.08 -3.08
N LEU A 242 11.20 -0.57 -4.01
CA LEU A 242 12.64 -0.72 -4.07
C LEU A 242 13.26 0.66 -4.25
N GLY A 243 14.37 0.95 -3.56
CA GLY A 243 15.03 2.25 -3.68
C GLY A 243 16.50 2.24 -3.27
N VAL A 244 17.20 3.26 -3.73
CA VAL A 244 18.56 3.60 -3.32
C VAL A 244 18.52 4.94 -2.62
N THR A 245 19.22 5.06 -1.51
CA THR A 245 19.23 6.26 -0.67
C THR A 245 20.63 6.81 -0.54
N TRP A 246 20.71 8.13 -0.51
CA TRP A 246 21.93 8.88 -0.25
C TRP A 246 21.76 9.75 1.00
N ARG A 247 22.64 9.53 1.98
CA ARG A 247 22.66 10.26 3.23
C ARG A 247 23.50 11.51 3.10
N MET A 248 22.87 12.66 3.16
CA MET A 248 23.51 13.96 3.14
C MET A 248 24.21 14.25 4.49
N ASN A 249 23.50 14.05 5.60
CA ASN A 249 23.97 14.25 6.95
C ASN A 249 23.26 13.24 7.91
N PRO A 250 23.56 13.21 9.23
CA PRO A 250 22.88 12.30 10.15
C PRO A 250 21.36 12.40 10.17
N TYR A 251 20.79 13.58 9.85
CA TYR A 251 19.37 13.87 9.99
C TYR A 251 18.60 13.84 8.65
N LEU A 252 19.30 13.92 7.51
CA LEU A 252 18.65 14.09 6.20
C LEU A 252 19.18 13.08 5.17
N LEU A 253 18.24 12.43 4.51
CA LEU A 253 18.48 11.42 3.50
C LEU A 253 17.59 11.69 2.29
N PHE A 254 18.12 11.51 1.09
CA PHE A 254 17.40 11.54 -0.18
C PHE A 254 17.36 10.14 -0.76
N GLY A 255 16.29 9.80 -1.44
CA GLY A 255 16.17 8.50 -2.08
C GLY A 255 15.47 8.58 -3.43
N LEU A 256 15.85 7.65 -4.29
CA LEU A 256 15.23 7.39 -5.58
C LEU A 256 14.84 5.92 -5.63
N GLY A 257 13.68 5.61 -6.13
CA GLY A 257 13.20 4.24 -6.19
C GLY A 257 12.08 4.02 -7.19
N TYR A 258 11.44 2.90 -7.05
CA TYR A 258 10.25 2.50 -7.78
C TYR A 258 9.25 1.88 -6.80
N ARG A 259 7.98 2.19 -6.95
CA ARG A 259 6.90 1.61 -6.18
C ARG A 259 5.83 1.06 -7.10
N THR A 260 5.25 -0.06 -6.73
CA THR A 260 4.02 -0.61 -7.32
C THR A 260 3.04 -0.91 -6.20
N PHE A 261 1.80 -0.53 -6.42
CA PHE A 261 0.66 -0.84 -5.58
C PHE A 261 -0.40 -1.46 -6.46
N GLN A 262 -0.88 -2.64 -6.10
CA GLN A 262 -1.85 -3.40 -6.89
C GLN A 262 -2.98 -3.86 -5.97
N ILE A 263 -4.19 -3.79 -6.47
CA ILE A 263 -5.40 -4.35 -5.87
C ILE A 263 -6.10 -5.13 -6.96
N ASP A 264 -6.33 -6.42 -6.71
CA ASP A 264 -7.13 -7.30 -7.55
C ASP A 264 -8.24 -7.87 -6.68
N ILE A 265 -9.49 -7.65 -7.03
CA ILE A 265 -10.66 -8.15 -6.31
C ILE A 265 -11.64 -8.69 -7.33
N ASP A 266 -12.02 -9.95 -7.16
CA ASP A 266 -13.08 -10.61 -7.90
C ASP A 266 -14.19 -11.01 -6.92
N SER A 267 -15.42 -10.65 -7.23
CA SER A 267 -16.62 -11.03 -6.48
C SER A 267 -17.57 -11.81 -7.38
N ALA A 268 -18.03 -12.95 -6.85
CA ALA A 268 -19.02 -13.81 -7.49
C ALA A 268 -20.33 -13.91 -6.67
N ASP A 269 -20.54 -12.99 -5.72
CA ASP A 269 -21.74 -12.93 -4.89
C ASP A 269 -22.98 -12.63 -5.77
N GLU A 270 -24.15 -13.23 -5.43
CA GLU A 270 -25.40 -13.03 -6.17
C GLU A 270 -25.85 -11.56 -6.21
N ASP A 271 -25.52 -10.80 -5.17
CA ASP A 271 -25.89 -9.37 -5.04
C ASP A 271 -24.79 -8.42 -5.56
N THR A 272 -23.53 -8.90 -5.75
CA THR A 272 -22.39 -8.04 -6.07
C THR A 272 -21.34 -8.81 -6.89
N SER A 273 -21.67 -9.14 -8.11
CA SER A 273 -20.75 -9.81 -9.03
C SER A 273 -19.95 -8.78 -9.83
N GLY A 274 -18.65 -9.06 -10.04
CA GLY A 274 -17.77 -8.20 -10.82
C GLY A 274 -16.31 -8.27 -10.38
N PHE A 275 -15.47 -7.42 -10.96
CA PHE A 275 -14.07 -7.32 -10.57
C PHE A 275 -13.55 -5.88 -10.57
N VAL A 276 -12.50 -5.66 -9.78
CA VAL A 276 -11.71 -4.43 -9.77
C VAL A 276 -10.22 -4.79 -9.80
N ASP A 277 -9.52 -4.32 -10.82
CA ASP A 277 -8.07 -4.40 -10.97
C ASP A 277 -7.52 -2.97 -11.01
N LEU A 278 -6.75 -2.59 -9.99
CA LEU A 278 -6.09 -1.30 -9.89
C LEU A 278 -4.59 -1.50 -9.74
N THR A 279 -3.82 -1.02 -10.68
CA THR A 279 -2.37 -0.94 -10.58
C THR A 279 -1.92 0.52 -10.58
N VAL A 280 -1.10 0.89 -9.60
CA VAL A 280 -0.47 2.21 -9.49
C VAL A 280 1.04 2.01 -9.34
N ALA A 281 1.80 2.30 -10.38
CA ALA A 281 3.23 2.04 -10.39
C ALA A 281 4.01 3.22 -10.97
N GLY A 282 5.26 3.39 -10.52
CA GLY A 282 6.12 4.43 -11.08
C GLY A 282 7.39 4.71 -10.30
N PRO A 283 8.24 5.60 -10.84
CA PRO A 283 9.42 6.10 -10.17
C PRO A 283 9.03 6.96 -8.95
N LEU A 284 9.83 6.83 -7.90
CA LEU A 284 9.62 7.43 -6.58
C LEU A 284 10.83 8.26 -6.20
N LEU A 285 10.64 9.54 -5.91
CA LEU A 285 11.62 10.40 -5.26
C LEU A 285 11.18 10.62 -3.81
N PHE A 286 12.10 10.56 -2.85
CA PHE A 286 11.74 10.80 -1.47
C PHE A 286 12.84 11.48 -0.65
N VAL A 287 12.39 12.19 0.37
CA VAL A 287 13.25 12.82 1.37
C VAL A 287 12.83 12.34 2.74
N ARG A 288 13.79 11.92 3.55
CA ARG A 288 13.58 11.43 4.91
C ARG A 288 14.37 12.28 5.90
N ALA A 289 13.66 12.84 6.88
CA ALA A 289 14.25 13.45 8.05
C ALA A 289 14.21 12.45 9.22
N SER A 290 15.30 12.36 9.97
CA SER A 290 15.47 11.45 11.11
C SER A 290 15.92 12.22 12.35
N MET A 291 15.34 11.86 13.51
CA MET A 291 15.63 12.49 14.82
C MET A 291 15.76 11.44 15.92
#